data_f8ca6174fba599e7faabdf93288fc181
#
_entry.id   f8ca6174fba599e7faabdf93288fc181
#
_cell.length_a   1.000
_cell.length_b   1.000
_cell.length_c   1.000
_cell.angle_alpha   90.00
_cell.angle_beta   90.00
_cell.angle_gamma   90.00
#
_symmetry.space_group_name_H-M   'P 1'
#
loop_
_entity.id
_entity.type
_entity.pdbx_description
1 polymer ?
#
loop_
_entity_poly.entity_id
_entity_poly.type
_entity_poly.pdbx_seq_one_letter_code
_entity_poly.pdbx_strand_id
1 'polypeptide(L)'
;MKSEPVHILGAGLSGLSAAIILSKNGYDVHVHEIRSDSGARFDGDFQGLENWTGSKDFFDEMREWGLDPDSFKSDAFSVVDLIHPDDEITQPITDGVAFRVVERGTDEHCIDQGFKRMAIEAGATIHYGSKRDPEECQIIAAGPKDSSAVAFGEIFHTDHPNHVSFQLNDKLAPGAYSYLIVIDGIGLIC
;
A
#
# COMPACT_ATOMS: atom_id res chain seq x y z
N MET A 1 18.32 6.64 -31.14
CA MET A 1 18.88 5.43 -30.46
C MET A 1 17.82 5.03 -29.45
N LYS A 2 17.30 3.78 -29.48
CA LYS A 2 16.47 3.31 -28.36
C LYS A 2 17.37 3.30 -27.14
N SER A 3 16.95 3.96 -26.06
CA SER A 3 17.62 3.84 -24.75
C SER A 3 17.60 2.38 -24.34
N GLU A 4 18.59 1.94 -23.57
CA GLU A 4 18.55 0.61 -22.97
C GLU A 4 17.31 0.50 -22.08
N PRO A 5 16.66 -0.67 -22.03
CA PRO A 5 15.48 -0.88 -21.20
C PRO A 5 15.82 -0.71 -19.72
N VAL A 6 14.91 -0.13 -18.96
CA VAL A 6 15.01 -0.01 -17.51
C VAL A 6 14.40 -1.24 -16.86
N HIS A 7 15.20 -1.97 -16.09
CA HIS A 7 14.76 -3.14 -15.35
C HIS A 7 14.49 -2.79 -13.89
N ILE A 8 13.31 -3.18 -13.40
CA ILE A 8 12.85 -2.97 -12.02
C ILE A 8 12.65 -4.33 -11.36
N LEU A 9 13.21 -4.55 -10.19
CA LEU A 9 13.01 -5.77 -9.42
C LEU A 9 11.92 -5.57 -8.37
N GLY A 10 10.81 -6.30 -8.50
CA GLY A 10 9.64 -6.28 -7.63
C GLY A 10 8.46 -5.50 -8.22
N ALA A 11 7.30 -6.18 -8.32
CA ALA A 11 6.02 -5.61 -8.76
C ALA A 11 5.09 -5.28 -7.58
N GLY A 12 5.65 -4.84 -6.47
CA GLY A 12 4.91 -4.18 -5.38
C GLY A 12 4.64 -2.71 -5.69
N LEU A 13 3.92 -2.01 -4.81
CA LEU A 13 3.51 -0.62 -5.03
C LEU A 13 4.68 0.30 -5.42
N SER A 14 5.83 0.19 -4.77
CA SER A 14 7.02 1.01 -5.07
C SER A 14 7.56 0.76 -6.48
N GLY A 15 7.68 -0.52 -6.89
CA GLY A 15 8.17 -0.87 -8.21
C GLY A 15 7.19 -0.48 -9.32
N LEU A 16 5.90 -0.68 -9.08
CA LEU A 16 4.85 -0.29 -10.01
C LEU A 16 4.74 1.24 -10.14
N SER A 17 4.87 2.01 -9.05
CA SER A 17 4.93 3.48 -9.10
C SER A 17 6.10 3.96 -9.97
N ALA A 18 7.29 3.40 -9.77
CA ALA A 18 8.44 3.71 -10.59
C ALA A 18 8.20 3.36 -12.08
N ALA A 19 7.61 2.19 -12.33
CA ALA A 19 7.28 1.75 -13.68
C ALA A 19 6.29 2.69 -14.39
N ILE A 20 5.24 3.12 -13.70
CA ILE A 20 4.24 4.06 -14.24
C ILE A 20 4.92 5.37 -14.64
N ILE A 21 5.70 5.96 -13.73
CA ILE A 21 6.34 7.26 -13.97
C ILE A 21 7.35 7.18 -15.09
N LEU A 22 8.21 6.16 -15.11
CA LEU A 22 9.22 6.00 -16.15
C LEU A 22 8.58 5.73 -17.52
N SER A 23 7.58 4.85 -17.60
CA SER A 23 6.90 4.54 -18.85
C SER A 23 6.17 5.77 -19.43
N LYS A 24 5.51 6.57 -18.57
CA LYS A 24 4.90 7.85 -18.99
C LYS A 24 5.92 8.87 -19.51
N ASN A 25 7.19 8.75 -19.10
CA ASN A 25 8.30 9.56 -19.61
C ASN A 25 9.05 8.93 -20.78
N GLY A 26 8.51 7.88 -21.40
CA GLY A 26 8.99 7.29 -22.64
C GLY A 26 10.15 6.30 -22.49
N TYR A 27 10.41 5.83 -21.27
CA TYR A 27 11.37 4.75 -21.06
C TYR A 27 10.74 3.40 -21.40
N ASP A 28 11.55 2.47 -21.91
CA ASP A 28 11.20 1.07 -22.09
C ASP A 28 11.40 0.35 -20.75
N VAL A 29 10.31 -0.03 -20.06
CA VAL A 29 10.33 -0.48 -18.68
C VAL A 29 9.92 -1.95 -18.55
N HIS A 30 10.75 -2.74 -17.89
CA HIS A 30 10.53 -4.14 -17.58
C HIS A 30 10.56 -4.37 -16.07
N VAL A 31 9.43 -4.77 -15.49
CA VAL A 31 9.31 -5.12 -14.07
C VAL A 31 9.43 -6.64 -13.92
N HIS A 32 10.26 -7.10 -13.00
CA HIS A 32 10.47 -8.53 -12.71
C HIS A 32 9.95 -8.87 -11.32
N GLU A 33 8.98 -9.79 -11.25
CA GLU A 33 8.36 -10.24 -10.02
C GLU A 33 8.48 -11.76 -9.89
N ILE A 34 8.95 -12.22 -8.74
CA ILE A 34 9.14 -13.65 -8.48
C ILE A 34 7.81 -14.38 -8.24
N ARG A 35 6.79 -13.68 -7.75
CA ARG A 35 5.46 -14.22 -7.49
C ARG A 35 4.63 -14.29 -8.77
N SER A 36 3.47 -14.93 -8.65
CA SER A 36 2.53 -15.12 -9.78
C SER A 36 1.76 -13.86 -10.15
N ASP A 37 1.65 -12.89 -9.24
CA ASP A 37 0.96 -11.62 -9.47
C ASP A 37 1.44 -10.52 -8.51
N SER A 38 1.10 -9.26 -8.83
CA SER A 38 1.20 -8.12 -7.91
C SER A 38 0.21 -8.31 -6.77
N GLY A 39 0.67 -8.06 -5.54
CA GLY A 39 -0.17 -8.28 -4.36
C GLY A 39 -0.24 -9.73 -3.88
N ALA A 40 0.28 -10.72 -4.60
CA ALA A 40 0.22 -12.15 -4.24
C ALA A 40 0.90 -12.53 -2.91
N ARG A 41 1.41 -11.56 -2.17
CA ARG A 41 1.90 -11.72 -0.79
C ARG A 41 0.77 -11.61 0.23
N PHE A 42 -0.32 -10.92 -0.12
CA PHE A 42 -1.40 -10.52 0.76
C PHE A 42 -2.67 -11.31 0.43
N ASP A 43 -3.54 -11.44 1.40
CA ASP A 43 -4.81 -12.20 1.30
C ASP A 43 -5.98 -11.36 1.85
N GLY A 44 -6.18 -10.17 1.26
CA GLY A 44 -7.23 -9.24 1.68
C GLY A 44 -6.87 -8.38 2.89
N ASP A 45 -5.57 -8.22 3.20
CA ASP A 45 -5.14 -7.41 4.32
C ASP A 45 -5.51 -5.93 4.13
N PHE A 46 -6.12 -5.31 5.13
CA PHE A 46 -6.33 -3.86 5.16
C PHE A 46 -5.03 -3.15 5.49
N GLN A 47 -4.72 -2.12 4.71
CA GLN A 47 -3.59 -1.24 4.94
C GLN A 47 -4.03 0.21 4.93
N GLY A 48 -3.47 0.99 5.85
CA GLY A 48 -3.80 2.39 5.98
C GLY A 48 -2.87 3.31 5.20
N LEU A 49 -3.48 4.39 4.69
CA LEU A 49 -2.80 5.54 4.12
C LEU A 49 -3.17 6.73 4.99
N GLU A 50 -2.25 7.16 5.85
CA GLU A 50 -2.47 8.30 6.73
C GLU A 50 -2.43 9.61 5.95
N ASN A 51 -3.20 10.61 6.40
CA ASN A 51 -3.40 11.86 5.68
C ASN A 51 -3.27 13.10 6.59
N TRP A 52 -2.73 12.95 7.81
CA TRP A 52 -2.61 14.04 8.78
C TRP A 52 -1.20 14.60 8.93
N THR A 53 -0.16 13.96 8.39
CA THR A 53 1.22 14.47 8.46
C THR A 53 1.56 15.43 7.33
N GLY A 54 0.84 15.37 6.21
CA GLY A 54 0.98 16.27 5.08
C GLY A 54 0.07 17.49 5.18
N SER A 55 0.38 18.54 4.43
CA SER A 55 -0.49 19.72 4.25
C SER A 55 -1.48 19.56 3.10
N LYS A 56 -1.44 18.46 2.37
CA LYS A 56 -2.21 18.17 1.16
C LYS A 56 -2.80 16.76 1.26
N ASP A 57 -4.00 16.56 0.71
CA ASP A 57 -4.58 15.22 0.60
C ASP A 57 -3.67 14.31 -0.23
N PHE A 58 -3.36 13.12 0.28
CA PHE A 58 -2.45 12.17 -0.36
C PHE A 58 -2.94 11.74 -1.75
N PHE A 59 -4.24 11.65 -1.98
CA PHE A 59 -4.79 11.33 -3.30
C PHE A 59 -4.58 12.46 -4.30
N ASP A 60 -4.59 13.71 -3.84
CA ASP A 60 -4.24 14.85 -4.69
C ASP A 60 -2.75 14.85 -5.04
N GLU A 61 -1.88 14.48 -4.09
CA GLU A 61 -0.46 14.25 -4.38
C GLU A 61 -0.25 13.11 -5.37
N MET A 62 -0.96 11.98 -5.23
CA MET A 62 -0.91 10.89 -6.21
C MET A 62 -1.27 11.37 -7.62
N ARG A 63 -2.34 12.15 -7.76
CA ARG A 63 -2.73 12.72 -9.07
C ARG A 63 -1.66 13.64 -9.65
N GLU A 64 -1.00 14.45 -8.83
CA GLU A 64 0.14 15.29 -9.27
C GLU A 64 1.33 14.45 -9.74
N TRP A 65 1.56 13.30 -9.14
CA TRP A 65 2.58 12.34 -9.60
C TRP A 65 2.15 11.54 -10.82
N GLY A 66 0.92 11.75 -11.28
CA GLY A 66 0.35 11.02 -12.43
C GLY A 66 -0.13 9.62 -12.08
N LEU A 67 -0.37 9.34 -10.81
CA LEU A 67 -1.02 8.13 -10.32
C LEU A 67 -2.53 8.38 -10.17
N ASP A 68 -3.35 7.40 -10.54
CA ASP A 68 -4.80 7.49 -10.43
C ASP A 68 -5.30 6.77 -9.18
N PRO A 69 -5.70 7.50 -8.12
CA PRO A 69 -6.23 6.89 -6.91
C PRO A 69 -7.63 6.26 -7.10
N ASP A 70 -8.32 6.56 -8.19
CA ASP A 70 -9.63 6.00 -8.50
C ASP A 70 -9.52 4.61 -9.18
N SER A 71 -8.30 4.15 -9.45
CA SER A 71 -8.02 2.83 -10.02
C SER A 71 -8.18 1.66 -9.05
N PHE A 72 -8.41 1.91 -7.76
CA PHE A 72 -8.60 0.90 -6.71
C PHE A 72 -9.64 1.38 -5.68
N LYS A 73 -10.21 0.43 -4.89
CA LYS A 73 -11.13 0.78 -3.81
C LYS A 73 -10.35 1.37 -2.61
N SER A 74 -10.89 2.44 -2.03
CA SER A 74 -10.44 2.96 -0.74
C SER A 74 -11.61 3.46 0.09
N ASP A 75 -11.56 3.26 1.40
CA ASP A 75 -12.56 3.73 2.35
C ASP A 75 -11.95 4.88 3.17
N ALA A 76 -12.62 6.04 3.16
CA ALA A 76 -12.14 7.26 3.77
C ALA A 76 -12.71 7.45 5.18
N PHE A 77 -11.85 7.79 6.14
CA PHE A 77 -12.21 8.08 7.52
C PHE A 77 -11.79 9.50 7.87
N SER A 78 -12.72 10.28 8.41
CA SER A 78 -12.44 11.62 8.98
C SER A 78 -12.00 11.55 10.44
N VAL A 79 -12.24 10.43 11.10
CA VAL A 79 -11.90 10.19 12.51
C VAL A 79 -11.09 8.91 12.62
N VAL A 80 -10.01 8.99 13.39
CA VAL A 80 -9.15 7.87 13.77
C VAL A 80 -8.88 7.98 15.26
N ASP A 81 -9.10 6.93 16.00
CA ASP A 81 -8.87 6.92 17.44
C ASP A 81 -7.44 6.45 17.75
N LEU A 82 -6.68 7.29 18.44
CA LEU A 82 -5.38 6.95 19.02
C LEU A 82 -5.58 6.67 20.52
N ILE A 83 -5.50 5.42 20.90
CA ILE A 83 -5.77 4.95 22.26
C ILE A 83 -4.44 4.82 23.01
N HIS A 84 -4.26 5.62 24.03
CA HIS A 84 -3.06 5.67 24.87
C HIS A 84 -3.07 4.58 25.95
N PRO A 85 -1.92 4.30 26.62
CA PRO A 85 -1.81 3.24 27.63
C PRO A 85 -2.67 3.43 28.90
N ASP A 86 -3.16 4.63 29.13
CA ASP A 86 -4.07 5.02 30.22
C ASP A 86 -5.54 5.11 29.77
N ASP A 87 -5.86 4.55 28.59
CA ASP A 87 -7.16 4.58 27.95
C ASP A 87 -7.64 5.99 27.51
N GLU A 88 -6.77 7.00 27.58
CA GLU A 88 -7.06 8.29 26.95
C GLU A 88 -7.14 8.12 25.43
N ILE A 89 -8.13 8.72 24.80
CA ILE A 89 -8.32 8.71 23.34
C ILE A 89 -8.02 10.10 22.80
N THR A 90 -7.10 10.16 21.85
CA THR A 90 -6.84 11.36 21.07
C THR A 90 -7.13 11.11 19.59
N GLN A 91 -7.38 12.18 18.83
CA GLN A 91 -7.68 12.09 17.40
C GLN A 91 -6.79 13.09 16.65
N PRO A 92 -6.19 12.72 15.50
CA PRO A 92 -5.51 13.67 14.65
C PRO A 92 -6.46 14.78 14.20
N ILE A 93 -5.99 16.03 14.25
CA ILE A 93 -6.74 17.17 13.76
C ILE A 93 -6.46 17.31 12.27
N THR A 94 -7.52 17.22 11.46
CA THR A 94 -7.45 17.38 10.00
C THR A 94 -8.74 18.01 9.47
N ASP A 95 -8.62 18.76 8.39
CA ASP A 95 -9.75 19.30 7.65
C ASP A 95 -10.14 18.30 6.54
N GLY A 96 -10.97 17.31 6.88
CA GLY A 96 -11.48 16.36 5.91
C GLY A 96 -11.10 14.91 6.19
N VAL A 97 -10.45 14.22 5.24
CA VAL A 97 -10.06 12.83 5.38
C VAL A 97 -8.80 12.72 6.22
N ALA A 98 -8.88 12.04 7.36
CA ALA A 98 -7.74 11.74 8.22
C ALA A 98 -6.95 10.52 7.73
N PHE A 99 -7.68 9.51 7.25
CA PHE A 99 -7.11 8.20 6.96
C PHE A 99 -7.89 7.51 5.84
N ARG A 100 -7.19 6.80 4.98
CA ARG A 100 -7.81 5.95 3.97
C ARG A 100 -7.38 4.52 4.20
N VAL A 101 -8.32 3.60 4.08
CA VAL A 101 -8.03 2.18 4.12
C VAL A 101 -8.11 1.63 2.72
N VAL A 102 -7.13 0.83 2.35
CA VAL A 102 -7.06 0.10 1.08
C VAL A 102 -6.89 -1.39 1.37
N GLU A 103 -7.38 -2.21 0.48
CA GLU A 103 -7.16 -3.64 0.53
C GLU A 103 -5.94 -4.03 -0.31
N ARG A 104 -5.13 -4.95 0.22
CA ARG A 104 -3.96 -5.52 -0.45
C ARG A 104 -4.29 -6.92 -0.96
N GLY A 105 -3.83 -7.25 -2.14
CA GLY A 105 -4.09 -8.58 -2.68
C GLY A 105 -4.17 -8.63 -4.20
N THR A 106 -4.73 -9.74 -4.68
CA THR A 106 -4.88 -10.02 -6.13
C THR A 106 -6.28 -9.75 -6.66
N ASP A 107 -7.24 -9.38 -5.82
CA ASP A 107 -8.58 -9.04 -6.25
C ASP A 107 -8.59 -7.70 -7.00
N GLU A 108 -9.49 -7.56 -7.96
CA GLU A 108 -9.51 -6.45 -8.92
C GLU A 108 -9.57 -5.08 -8.24
N HIS A 109 -10.24 -4.98 -7.09
CA HIS A 109 -10.41 -3.74 -6.33
C HIS A 109 -9.20 -3.39 -5.44
N CYS A 110 -8.26 -4.32 -5.24
CA CYS A 110 -7.07 -4.09 -4.41
C CYS A 110 -6.15 -3.03 -5.03
N ILE A 111 -5.46 -2.27 -4.15
CA ILE A 111 -4.50 -1.24 -4.58
C ILE A 111 -3.37 -1.83 -5.45
N ASP A 112 -2.92 -3.04 -5.17
CA ASP A 112 -1.88 -3.72 -5.96
C ASP A 112 -2.31 -3.92 -7.41
N GLN A 113 -3.57 -4.27 -7.63
CA GLN A 113 -4.13 -4.47 -8.97
C GLN A 113 -4.42 -3.14 -9.67
N GLY A 114 -4.82 -2.09 -8.95
CA GLY A 114 -4.93 -0.74 -9.48
C GLY A 114 -3.60 -0.25 -10.03
N PHE A 115 -2.52 -0.37 -9.27
CA PHE A 115 -1.17 0.02 -9.70
C PHE A 115 -0.65 -0.84 -10.86
N LYS A 116 -0.95 -2.14 -10.87
CA LYS A 116 -0.62 -3.04 -11.99
C LYS A 116 -1.29 -2.57 -13.28
N ARG A 117 -2.58 -2.28 -13.25
CA ARG A 117 -3.31 -1.77 -14.43
C ARG A 117 -2.69 -0.47 -14.94
N MET A 118 -2.47 0.51 -14.06
CA MET A 118 -1.81 1.76 -14.42
C MET A 118 -0.43 1.57 -15.05
N ALA A 119 0.38 0.63 -14.54
CA ALA A 119 1.71 0.36 -15.08
C ALA A 119 1.63 -0.22 -16.50
N ILE A 120 0.73 -1.17 -16.73
CA ILE A 120 0.49 -1.78 -18.04
C ILE A 120 -0.03 -0.73 -19.03
N GLU A 121 -1.00 0.09 -18.63
CA GLU A 121 -1.56 1.18 -19.45
C GLU A 121 -0.51 2.25 -19.79
N ALA A 122 0.43 2.51 -18.89
CA ALA A 122 1.56 3.40 -19.14
C ALA A 122 2.59 2.81 -20.11
N GLY A 123 2.52 1.50 -20.43
CA GLY A 123 3.40 0.82 -21.38
C GLY A 123 4.50 -0.03 -20.73
N ALA A 124 4.49 -0.24 -19.40
CA ALA A 124 5.43 -1.15 -18.75
C ALA A 124 5.12 -2.61 -19.07
N THR A 125 6.15 -3.42 -19.21
CA THR A 125 6.05 -4.88 -19.32
C THR A 125 6.34 -5.52 -17.97
N ILE A 126 5.42 -6.34 -17.45
CA ILE A 126 5.58 -7.03 -16.16
C ILE A 126 5.83 -8.52 -16.42
N HIS A 127 6.93 -9.04 -15.87
CA HIS A 127 7.33 -10.43 -15.98
C HIS A 127 7.11 -11.12 -14.63
N TYR A 128 6.03 -11.90 -14.52
CA TYR A 128 5.73 -12.70 -13.35
C TYR A 128 6.46 -14.04 -13.38
N GLY A 129 6.71 -14.63 -12.19
CA GLY A 129 7.54 -15.84 -12.05
C GLY A 129 9.00 -15.62 -12.47
N SER A 130 9.42 -14.36 -12.60
CA SER A 130 10.72 -13.95 -13.09
C SER A 130 11.67 -13.63 -11.92
N LYS A 131 12.73 -14.42 -11.80
CA LYS A 131 13.82 -14.13 -10.87
C LYS A 131 14.97 -13.47 -11.65
N ARG A 132 15.22 -12.20 -11.39
CA ARG A 132 16.33 -11.45 -11.99
C ARG A 132 17.35 -11.09 -10.91
N ASP A 133 18.64 -11.02 -11.31
CA ASP A 133 19.71 -10.61 -10.40
C ASP A 133 19.53 -9.10 -10.09
N PRO A 134 19.57 -8.68 -8.81
CA PRO A 134 19.54 -7.26 -8.45
C PRO A 134 20.61 -6.41 -9.14
N GLU A 135 21.79 -6.98 -9.43
CA GLU A 135 22.88 -6.28 -10.11
C GLU A 135 22.57 -5.95 -11.59
N GLU A 136 21.59 -6.65 -12.17
CA GLU A 136 21.09 -6.39 -13.52
C GLU A 136 19.90 -5.42 -13.58
N CYS A 137 19.48 -4.87 -12.44
CA CYS A 137 18.34 -3.97 -12.33
C CYS A 137 18.78 -2.56 -11.96
N GLN A 138 18.19 -1.56 -12.61
CA GLN A 138 18.41 -0.14 -12.29
C GLN A 138 17.63 0.28 -11.04
N ILE A 139 16.52 -0.41 -10.73
CA ILE A 139 15.70 -0.15 -9.54
C ILE A 139 15.43 -1.46 -8.81
N ILE A 140 15.70 -1.44 -7.48
CA ILE A 140 15.43 -2.58 -6.60
C ILE A 140 14.30 -2.20 -5.67
N ALA A 141 13.12 -2.80 -5.88
CA ALA A 141 11.89 -2.61 -5.13
C ALA A 141 11.33 -3.95 -4.58
N ALA A 142 12.22 -4.90 -4.31
CA ALA A 142 11.86 -6.27 -3.89
C ALA A 142 11.36 -6.39 -2.44
N GLY A 143 11.25 -5.27 -1.72
CA GLY A 143 10.93 -5.24 -0.30
C GLY A 143 12.12 -5.62 0.58
N PRO A 144 11.95 -5.62 1.91
CA PRO A 144 13.01 -5.96 2.85
C PRO A 144 13.37 -7.45 2.75
N LYS A 145 14.68 -7.75 2.82
CA LYS A 145 15.17 -9.15 2.91
C LYS A 145 15.13 -9.65 4.35
N ASP A 146 15.38 -8.77 5.31
CA ASP A 146 15.37 -9.04 6.74
C ASP A 146 14.29 -8.17 7.38
N SER A 147 13.53 -8.74 8.32
CA SER A 147 12.52 -8.01 9.07
C SER A 147 13.03 -7.74 10.49
N SER A 148 13.11 -6.47 10.87
CA SER A 148 13.35 -6.05 12.27
C SER A 148 12.07 -6.06 13.11
N ALA A 149 10.90 -6.19 12.47
CA ALA A 149 9.59 -6.35 13.10
C ALA A 149 8.74 -7.34 12.30
N VAL A 150 7.88 -8.06 13.01
CA VAL A 150 6.89 -8.97 12.43
C VAL A 150 5.52 -8.50 12.89
N ALA A 151 4.62 -8.25 11.95
CA ALA A 151 3.22 -8.00 12.22
C ALA A 151 2.46 -9.33 12.17
N PHE A 152 1.62 -9.56 13.15
CA PHE A 152 0.70 -10.69 13.21
C PHE A 152 -0.71 -10.14 13.40
N GLY A 153 -1.63 -10.52 12.54
CA GLY A 153 -3.00 -10.05 12.57
C GLY A 153 -4.00 -11.14 12.27
N GLU A 154 -5.25 -10.84 12.51
CA GLU A 154 -6.39 -11.73 12.27
C GLU A 154 -7.51 -10.95 11.58
N ILE A 155 -8.08 -11.54 10.52
CA ILE A 155 -9.26 -11.05 9.84
C ILE A 155 -10.48 -11.79 10.38
N PHE A 156 -11.54 -11.06 10.71
CA PHE A 156 -12.76 -11.62 11.33
C PHE A 156 -14.03 -10.91 10.88
N HIS A 157 -15.17 -11.55 11.02
CA HIS A 157 -16.49 -10.94 10.82
C HIS A 157 -16.97 -10.25 12.10
N THR A 158 -17.61 -9.09 11.96
CA THR A 158 -18.11 -8.30 13.07
C THR A 158 -19.33 -7.46 12.66
N ASP A 159 -20.22 -7.18 13.62
CA ASP A 159 -21.33 -6.21 13.49
C ASP A 159 -20.90 -4.80 13.95
N HIS A 160 -19.63 -4.59 14.31
CA HIS A 160 -19.13 -3.28 14.68
C HIS A 160 -19.19 -2.33 13.47
N PRO A 161 -19.61 -1.06 13.65
CA PRO A 161 -19.59 -0.09 12.58
C PRO A 161 -18.16 0.14 12.05
N ASN A 162 -18.07 0.67 10.83
CA ASN A 162 -16.78 1.03 10.23
C ASN A 162 -15.96 1.90 11.19
N HIS A 163 -14.72 1.49 11.43
CA HIS A 163 -13.88 2.06 12.48
C HIS A 163 -12.39 1.90 12.18
N VAL A 164 -11.59 2.88 12.61
CA VAL A 164 -10.13 2.79 12.62
C VAL A 164 -9.62 3.27 13.96
N SER A 165 -8.85 2.44 14.64
CA SER A 165 -8.13 2.82 15.86
C SER A 165 -6.73 2.22 15.93
N PHE A 166 -5.84 2.94 16.61
CA PHE A 166 -4.47 2.53 16.90
C PHE A 166 -4.27 2.49 18.42
N GLN A 167 -3.68 1.40 18.90
CA GLN A 167 -3.33 1.19 20.30
C GLN A 167 -1.85 1.54 20.49
N LEU A 168 -1.56 2.66 21.11
CA LEU A 168 -0.20 3.15 21.39
C LEU A 168 0.33 2.57 22.70
N ASN A 169 0.49 1.25 22.78
CA ASN A 169 0.80 0.56 24.03
C ASN A 169 1.92 -0.48 23.84
N ASP A 170 3.10 -0.20 24.39
CA ASP A 170 4.27 -1.08 24.32
C ASP A 170 4.05 -2.49 24.92
N LYS A 171 3.02 -2.68 25.76
CA LYS A 171 2.67 -4.02 26.27
C LYS A 171 1.98 -4.88 25.22
N LEU A 172 1.31 -4.25 24.23
CA LEU A 172 0.63 -4.91 23.13
C LEU A 172 1.56 -5.04 21.94
N ALA A 173 2.26 -3.97 21.57
CA ALA A 173 3.16 -3.90 20.43
C ALA A 173 4.45 -3.15 20.80
N PRO A 174 5.48 -3.83 21.36
CA PRO A 174 6.70 -3.20 21.85
C PRO A 174 7.44 -2.41 20.76
N GLY A 175 7.59 -1.08 20.96
CA GLY A 175 8.24 -0.19 20.00
C GLY A 175 7.46 0.06 18.72
N ALA A 176 6.16 -0.30 18.71
CA ALA A 176 5.25 -0.13 17.58
C ALA A 176 3.85 0.24 18.08
N TYR A 177 2.82 -0.13 17.33
CA TYR A 177 1.41 0.01 17.72
C TYR A 177 0.63 -1.20 17.19
N SER A 178 -0.48 -1.53 17.86
CA SER A 178 -1.49 -2.40 17.29
C SER A 178 -2.62 -1.57 16.71
N TYR A 179 -3.40 -2.13 15.80
CA TYR A 179 -4.52 -1.43 15.18
C TYR A 179 -5.73 -2.33 14.97
N LEU A 180 -6.89 -1.71 14.98
CA LEU A 180 -8.16 -2.30 14.57
C LEU A 180 -8.73 -1.48 13.42
N ILE A 181 -9.01 -2.15 12.31
CA ILE A 181 -9.73 -1.59 11.17
C ILE A 181 -10.98 -2.43 10.95
N VAL A 182 -12.14 -1.77 10.82
CA VAL A 182 -13.42 -2.43 10.50
C VAL A 182 -14.03 -1.73 9.28
N ILE A 183 -14.34 -2.49 8.25
CA ILE A 183 -15.01 -2.03 7.03
C ILE A 183 -16.05 -3.05 6.61
N ASP A 184 -17.31 -2.62 6.48
CA ASP A 184 -18.41 -3.39 5.92
C ASP A 184 -18.58 -4.80 6.55
N GLY A 185 -18.40 -4.87 7.88
CA GLY A 185 -18.55 -6.11 8.63
C GLY A 185 -17.31 -7.02 8.64
N ILE A 186 -16.22 -6.59 8.05
CA ILE A 186 -14.89 -7.24 8.12
C ILE A 186 -14.00 -6.45 9.04
N GLY A 187 -13.44 -7.09 10.06
CA GLY A 187 -12.44 -6.53 10.95
C GLY A 187 -11.06 -7.12 10.69
N LEU A 188 -10.03 -6.29 10.80
CA LEU A 188 -8.63 -6.69 10.89
C LEU A 188 -8.05 -6.11 12.17
N ILE A 189 -7.50 -6.97 13.01
CA ILE A 189 -6.68 -6.58 14.16
C ILE A 189 -5.24 -7.03 13.92
N CYS A 190 -4.28 -6.15 14.22
CA CYS A 190 -2.87 -6.47 14.06
C CYS A 190 -2.01 -5.74 15.12
#